data_2fbc286b2f45ace48778f63575eae846
#
_entry.id   2fbc286b2f45ace48778f63575eae846
#
_cell.length_a   1.000
_cell.length_b   1.000
_cell.length_c   1.000
_cell.angle_alpha   90.00
_cell.angle_beta   90.00
_cell.angle_gamma   90.00
#
_symmetry.space_group_name_H-M   'P 1'
#
loop_
_entity.id
_entity.type
_entity.pdbx_description
1 polymer ?
#
loop_
_entity_poly.entity_id
_entity_poly.type
_entity_poly.pdbx_seq_one_letter_code
_entity_poly.pdbx_strand_id
1 'polypeptide(L)'
;MQNHNIDKLIYKAQTIGNIEPIEYMTPYPSTQALIEGQNIKYGKHIVYDDYNISNYDFYELIQQTAHWLKKQNIRPKDNVIIQELKFPQTQLLLFGIWHLGAVGVILENKNFNIDKSLPIKSVPETNNLFEEVSSYPKRYNPEDKALLRDIAILIINNKKTISLSHYSLLINTNGIQKSLNLKAGKKIFCNLQPISSSWVVFSALLPIYAGLSFTKIKPDVIITFDTINKKDGFQLRSDWENFIDFKSHHIGICSENTAAFCVGKEAIHLTQFDIKNQEIWIKGHSVMNGYLNKIQDQSSFDNDYMIIKK
;
A
#
# COMPACT_ATOMS: atom_id res chain seq x y z
N MET A 1 -16.11 -26.67 8.05
CA MET A 1 -15.19 -27.35 7.10
C MET A 1 -14.87 -26.52 5.83
N GLN A 2 -15.78 -25.69 5.30
CA GLN A 2 -15.54 -24.90 4.07
C GLN A 2 -14.45 -23.80 4.22
N ASN A 3 -14.35 -23.11 5.36
CA ASN A 3 -13.35 -22.03 5.54
C ASN A 3 -11.90 -22.53 5.48
N HIS A 4 -11.63 -23.75 5.95
CA HIS A 4 -10.28 -24.33 5.94
C HIS A 4 -9.73 -24.58 4.52
N ASN A 5 -10.60 -24.74 3.53
CA ASN A 5 -10.19 -24.95 2.14
C ASN A 5 -9.78 -23.62 1.48
N ILE A 6 -10.48 -22.52 1.78
CA ILE A 6 -10.18 -21.19 1.20
C ILE A 6 -8.86 -20.65 1.70
N ASP A 7 -8.59 -20.74 3.01
CA ASP A 7 -7.32 -20.28 3.57
C ASP A 7 -6.13 -21.02 2.96
N LYS A 8 -6.30 -22.33 2.64
CA LYS A 8 -5.30 -23.10 1.91
C LYS A 8 -5.11 -22.62 0.45
N LEU A 9 -6.18 -22.23 -0.25
CA LEU A 9 -6.09 -21.71 -1.60
C LEU A 9 -5.39 -20.35 -1.63
N ILE A 10 -5.73 -19.46 -0.70
CA ILE A 10 -5.06 -18.17 -0.54
C ILE A 10 -3.58 -18.37 -0.27
N TYR A 11 -3.24 -19.23 0.68
CA TYR A 11 -1.85 -19.56 1.03
C TYR A 11 -1.07 -20.07 -0.18
N LYS A 12 -1.65 -21.00 -0.96
CA LYS A 12 -1.01 -21.50 -2.19
C LYS A 12 -0.80 -20.40 -3.22
N ALA A 13 -1.79 -19.49 -3.39
CA ALA A 13 -1.65 -18.37 -4.31
C ALA A 13 -0.59 -17.35 -3.85
N GLN A 14 -0.27 -17.30 -2.55
CA GLN A 14 0.78 -16.46 -1.99
C GLN A 14 2.18 -17.11 -2.04
N THR A 15 2.29 -18.39 -2.37
CA THR A 15 3.57 -19.15 -2.37
C THR A 15 4.17 -19.21 -3.77
N ILE A 16 5.45 -18.90 -3.92
CA ILE A 16 6.21 -19.06 -5.18
C ILE A 16 7.35 -20.07 -5.02
N GLY A 17 7.34 -21.08 -5.86
CA GLY A 17 8.34 -22.15 -5.82
C GLY A 17 8.36 -22.82 -4.46
N ASN A 18 9.53 -22.83 -3.80
CA ASN A 18 9.73 -23.35 -2.44
C ASN A 18 9.82 -22.25 -1.39
N ILE A 19 9.47 -21.00 -1.73
CA ILE A 19 9.52 -19.86 -0.81
C ILE A 19 8.13 -19.63 -0.26
N GLU A 20 7.99 -19.80 1.05
CA GLU A 20 6.76 -19.54 1.78
C GLU A 20 6.55 -18.04 1.98
N PRO A 21 5.27 -17.55 2.00
CA PRO A 21 4.98 -16.20 2.45
C PRO A 21 5.50 -16.03 3.89
N ILE A 22 6.05 -14.87 4.21
CA ILE A 22 6.66 -14.54 5.51
C ILE A 22 8.03 -15.22 5.75
N GLU A 23 8.42 -16.26 5.02
CA GLU A 23 9.79 -16.79 5.04
C GLU A 23 10.75 -15.92 4.21
N TYR A 24 10.24 -15.19 3.23
CA TYR A 24 11.05 -14.20 2.53
C TYR A 24 11.39 -13.05 3.47
N MET A 25 12.67 -12.88 3.77
CA MET A 25 13.13 -11.86 4.71
C MET A 25 12.89 -10.45 4.17
N THR A 26 11.92 -9.76 4.75
CA THR A 26 11.77 -8.31 4.60
C THR A 26 12.67 -7.63 5.64
N PRO A 27 13.28 -6.48 5.31
CA PRO A 27 14.12 -5.76 6.28
C PRO A 27 13.33 -5.12 7.43
N TYR A 28 12.00 -5.13 7.36
CA TYR A 28 11.10 -4.53 8.35
C TYR A 28 10.02 -5.51 8.79
N PRO A 29 9.74 -5.62 10.09
CA PRO A 29 8.72 -6.52 10.62
C PRO A 29 7.26 -6.07 10.34
N SER A 30 7.05 -4.84 9.87
CA SER A 30 5.74 -4.31 9.44
C SER A 30 5.91 -2.94 8.78
N THR A 31 4.84 -2.38 8.19
CA THR A 31 4.84 -0.97 7.73
C THR A 31 4.91 0.00 8.92
N GLN A 32 4.45 -0.42 10.11
CA GLN A 32 4.61 0.34 11.34
C GLN A 32 6.09 0.57 11.70
N ALA A 33 6.93 -0.46 11.53
CA ALA A 33 8.36 -0.40 11.83
C ALA A 33 9.21 0.16 10.68
N LEU A 34 8.64 0.30 9.48
CA LEU A 34 9.36 0.78 8.30
C LEU A 34 9.99 2.15 8.53
N ILE A 35 9.20 3.12 8.99
CA ILE A 35 9.69 4.49 9.14
C ILE A 35 10.74 4.61 10.25
N GLU A 36 10.62 3.84 11.32
CA GLU A 36 11.63 3.79 12.39
C GLU A 36 12.95 3.26 11.85
N GLY A 37 12.92 2.14 11.12
CA GLY A 37 14.12 1.56 10.50
C GLY A 37 14.75 2.48 9.45
N GLN A 38 13.93 3.14 8.64
CA GLN A 38 14.44 4.11 7.66
C GLN A 38 14.98 5.37 8.32
N ASN A 39 14.43 5.79 9.46
CA ASN A 39 14.95 6.91 10.23
C ASN A 39 16.38 6.64 10.76
N ILE A 40 16.68 5.41 11.18
CA ILE A 40 18.04 5.01 11.56
C ILE A 40 19.00 5.16 10.36
N LYS A 41 18.58 4.76 9.17
CA LYS A 41 19.41 4.74 7.97
C LYS A 41 19.49 6.10 7.27
N TYR A 42 18.38 6.82 7.20
CA TYR A 42 18.18 8.00 6.37
C TYR A 42 17.53 9.18 7.13
N GLY A 43 17.75 9.30 8.44
CA GLY A 43 17.05 10.27 9.29
C GLY A 43 17.10 11.71 8.77
N LYS A 44 18.24 12.15 8.25
CA LYS A 44 18.44 13.50 7.71
C LYS A 44 18.02 13.65 6.24
N HIS A 45 17.67 12.56 5.56
CA HIS A 45 17.23 12.60 4.18
C HIS A 45 15.85 13.28 4.08
N ILE A 46 15.72 14.24 3.15
CA ILE A 46 14.46 14.93 2.90
C ILE A 46 13.54 14.01 2.10
N VAL A 47 12.47 13.55 2.73
CA VAL A 47 11.48 12.66 2.08
C VAL A 47 10.41 13.44 1.32
N TYR A 48 9.98 14.61 1.83
CA TYR A 48 9.03 15.50 1.16
C TYR A 48 9.71 16.84 0.87
N ASP A 49 10.32 16.94 -0.31
CA ASP A 49 11.21 18.04 -0.71
C ASP A 49 10.48 19.40 -0.76
N ASP A 50 9.25 19.40 -1.31
CA ASP A 50 8.42 20.61 -1.41
C ASP A 50 8.05 21.23 -0.04
N TYR A 51 8.20 20.48 1.05
CA TYR A 51 7.90 20.88 2.43
C TYR A 51 9.13 20.89 3.34
N ASN A 52 10.30 20.53 2.80
CA ASN A 52 11.54 20.38 3.55
C ASN A 52 11.41 19.47 4.79
N ILE A 53 10.64 18.38 4.66
CA ILE A 53 10.42 17.40 5.75
C ILE A 53 11.40 16.26 5.58
N SER A 54 12.26 16.06 6.58
CA SER A 54 13.17 14.91 6.65
C SER A 54 12.44 13.65 7.14
N ASN A 55 13.07 12.46 6.97
CA ASN A 55 12.56 11.23 7.57
C ASN A 55 12.41 11.36 9.10
N TYR A 56 13.33 12.06 9.76
CA TYR A 56 13.28 12.30 11.19
C TYR A 56 12.07 13.15 11.57
N ASP A 57 11.86 14.29 10.88
CA ASP A 57 10.71 15.17 11.14
C ASP A 57 9.39 14.45 10.87
N PHE A 58 9.35 13.68 9.79
CA PHE A 58 8.17 12.89 9.43
C PHE A 58 7.87 11.81 10.49
N TYR A 59 8.91 11.16 11.03
CA TYR A 59 8.74 10.18 12.11
C TYR A 59 8.22 10.83 13.40
N GLU A 60 8.69 12.03 13.77
CA GLU A 60 8.12 12.78 14.90
C GLU A 60 6.64 13.11 14.67
N LEU A 61 6.30 13.61 13.48
CA LEU A 61 4.91 13.90 13.11
C LEU A 61 4.01 12.66 13.15
N ILE A 62 4.51 11.50 12.72
CA ILE A 62 3.78 10.22 12.81
C ILE A 62 3.45 9.89 14.27
N GLN A 63 4.40 10.05 15.17
CA GLN A 63 4.20 9.77 16.59
C GLN A 63 3.18 10.74 17.22
N GLN A 64 3.24 12.03 16.87
CA GLN A 64 2.25 13.03 17.27
C GLN A 64 0.86 12.69 16.71
N THR A 65 0.78 12.22 15.46
CA THR A 65 -0.48 11.77 14.84
C THR A 65 -1.07 10.56 15.57
N ALA A 66 -0.24 9.62 16.02
CA ALA A 66 -0.72 8.47 16.81
C ALA A 66 -1.31 8.91 18.16
N HIS A 67 -0.71 9.89 18.84
CA HIS A 67 -1.30 10.48 20.04
C HIS A 67 -2.65 11.14 19.75
N TRP A 68 -2.72 11.95 18.68
CA TRP A 68 -3.95 12.61 18.27
C TRP A 68 -5.06 11.59 17.97
N LEU A 69 -4.76 10.53 17.20
CA LEU A 69 -5.68 9.45 16.89
C LEU A 69 -6.20 8.75 18.17
N LYS A 70 -5.30 8.47 19.11
CA LYS A 70 -5.67 7.87 20.41
C LYS A 70 -6.67 8.77 21.17
N LYS A 71 -6.47 10.10 21.12
CA LYS A 71 -7.40 11.07 21.73
C LYS A 71 -8.77 11.10 21.02
N GLN A 72 -8.81 10.79 19.72
CA GLN A 72 -10.06 10.61 18.96
C GLN A 72 -10.73 9.24 19.19
N ASN A 73 -10.35 8.52 20.25
CA ASN A 73 -10.86 7.18 20.60
C ASN A 73 -10.56 6.10 19.54
N ILE A 74 -9.56 6.29 18.69
CA ILE A 74 -9.02 5.22 17.86
C ILE A 74 -8.13 4.32 18.72
N ARG A 75 -8.23 3.02 18.51
CA ARG A 75 -7.48 1.99 19.23
C ARG A 75 -6.73 1.10 18.24
N PRO A 76 -5.69 0.36 18.69
CA PRO A 76 -5.10 -0.70 17.86
C PRO A 76 -6.18 -1.63 17.29
N LYS A 77 -6.00 -2.06 16.04
CA LYS A 77 -6.92 -2.92 15.26
C LYS A 77 -8.25 -2.29 14.84
N ASP A 78 -8.52 -1.03 15.19
CA ASP A 78 -9.65 -0.32 14.62
C ASP A 78 -9.46 -0.10 13.12
N ASN A 79 -10.55 -0.21 12.36
CA ASN A 79 -10.57 0.16 10.94
C ASN A 79 -10.86 1.66 10.81
N VAL A 80 -9.93 2.43 10.25
CA VAL A 80 -9.99 3.90 10.23
C VAL A 80 -9.98 4.41 8.80
N ILE A 81 -11.01 5.19 8.42
CA ILE A 81 -11.08 5.82 7.10
C ILE A 81 -9.91 6.79 6.92
N ILE A 82 -9.19 6.62 5.81
CA ILE A 82 -8.15 7.55 5.39
C ILE A 82 -8.83 8.73 4.70
N GLN A 83 -8.78 9.89 5.36
CA GLN A 83 -9.27 11.14 4.77
C GLN A 83 -8.28 11.65 3.72
N GLU A 84 -8.82 12.16 2.62
CA GLU A 84 -8.04 12.91 1.64
C GLU A 84 -7.73 14.30 2.19
N LEU A 85 -6.46 14.53 2.49
CA LEU A 85 -5.93 15.80 2.99
C LEU A 85 -4.94 16.38 1.98
N LYS A 86 -4.50 17.62 2.19
CA LYS A 86 -3.43 18.21 1.40
C LYS A 86 -2.15 17.38 1.55
N PHE A 87 -1.47 17.12 0.43
CA PHE A 87 -0.16 16.43 0.44
C PHE A 87 0.85 17.18 1.35
N PRO A 88 1.65 16.50 2.19
CA PRO A 88 1.72 15.06 2.41
C PRO A 88 0.91 14.59 3.65
N GLN A 89 -0.12 15.32 4.06
CA GLN A 89 -0.86 15.05 5.30
C GLN A 89 -1.70 13.76 5.22
N THR A 90 -2.16 13.35 4.02
CA THR A 90 -2.82 12.05 3.87
C THR A 90 -1.84 10.90 4.15
N GLN A 91 -0.61 11.00 3.69
CA GLN A 91 0.45 10.05 4.00
C GLN A 91 0.75 10.04 5.50
N LEU A 92 0.83 11.22 6.12
CA LEU A 92 1.03 11.35 7.57
C LEU A 92 -0.09 10.66 8.35
N LEU A 93 -1.34 10.86 7.96
CA LEU A 93 -2.49 10.20 8.60
C LEU A 93 -2.38 8.68 8.49
N LEU A 94 -2.07 8.15 7.29
CA LEU A 94 -1.90 6.71 7.07
C LEU A 94 -0.79 6.11 7.96
N PHE A 95 0.37 6.74 7.99
CA PHE A 95 1.48 6.27 8.84
C PHE A 95 1.17 6.40 10.33
N GLY A 96 0.42 7.44 10.73
CA GLY A 96 -0.07 7.59 12.12
C GLY A 96 -1.04 6.47 12.51
N ILE A 97 -1.96 6.08 11.61
CA ILE A 97 -2.88 4.95 11.79
C ILE A 97 -2.07 3.66 12.01
N TRP A 98 -1.09 3.38 11.16
CA TRP A 98 -0.23 2.20 11.31
C TRP A 98 0.62 2.26 12.58
N HIS A 99 1.14 3.44 12.94
CA HIS A 99 1.96 3.59 14.13
C HIS A 99 1.17 3.36 15.42
N LEU A 100 -0.12 3.72 15.42
CA LEU A 100 -1.05 3.36 16.49
C LEU A 100 -1.36 1.86 16.55
N GLY A 101 -1.12 1.10 15.49
CA GLY A 101 -1.49 -0.30 15.32
C GLY A 101 -2.92 -0.50 14.78
N ALA A 102 -3.50 0.53 14.18
CA ALA A 102 -4.81 0.47 13.54
C ALA A 102 -4.71 0.13 12.04
N VAL A 103 -5.83 -0.17 11.41
CA VAL A 103 -5.97 -0.57 10.00
C VAL A 103 -6.48 0.62 9.20
N GLY A 104 -5.80 0.97 8.11
CA GLY A 104 -6.28 2.01 7.19
C GLY A 104 -7.41 1.48 6.30
N VAL A 105 -8.44 2.30 6.08
CA VAL A 105 -9.55 1.99 5.18
C VAL A 105 -9.58 2.99 4.04
N ILE A 106 -9.50 2.49 2.82
CA ILE A 106 -9.64 3.26 1.58
C ILE A 106 -11.01 3.00 0.98
N LEU A 107 -11.74 4.06 0.69
CA LEU A 107 -13.00 4.02 -0.04
C LEU A 107 -12.74 4.42 -1.50
N GLU A 108 -12.89 3.49 -2.44
CA GLU A 108 -12.75 3.80 -3.88
C GLU A 108 -13.85 4.74 -4.37
N ASN A 109 -14.98 4.77 -3.68
CA ASN A 109 -16.09 5.68 -3.97
C ASN A 109 -16.65 6.26 -2.67
N LYS A 110 -16.72 7.60 -2.56
CA LYS A 110 -17.22 8.32 -1.37
C LYS A 110 -18.72 8.09 -1.08
N ASN A 111 -19.51 7.65 -2.08
CA ASN A 111 -20.96 7.48 -1.98
C ASN A 111 -21.36 6.03 -1.61
N PHE A 112 -20.46 5.24 -1.07
CA PHE A 112 -20.71 3.86 -0.77
C PHE A 112 -21.38 3.65 0.58
N ASN A 113 -22.44 2.81 0.62
CA ASN A 113 -22.99 2.30 1.86
C ASN A 113 -22.06 1.23 2.42
N ILE A 114 -21.32 1.61 3.46
CA ILE A 114 -20.43 0.68 4.19
C ILE A 114 -21.29 -0.42 4.80
N ASP A 115 -20.86 -1.65 4.64
CA ASP A 115 -21.50 -2.79 5.31
C ASP A 115 -21.48 -2.55 6.83
N LYS A 116 -22.66 -2.47 7.42
CA LYS A 116 -22.83 -2.23 8.88
C LYS A 116 -22.18 -3.29 9.76
N SER A 117 -21.86 -4.47 9.21
CA SER A 117 -21.14 -5.54 9.92
C SER A 117 -19.66 -5.24 10.13
N LEU A 118 -19.07 -4.33 9.36
CA LEU A 118 -17.68 -3.91 9.48
C LEU A 118 -17.59 -2.63 10.32
N PRO A 119 -17.11 -2.69 11.56
CA PRO A 119 -16.96 -1.50 12.38
C PRO A 119 -15.85 -0.60 11.79
N ILE A 120 -16.24 0.53 11.23
CA ILE A 120 -15.32 1.51 10.66
C ILE A 120 -15.46 2.81 11.43
N LYS A 121 -14.32 3.41 11.77
CA LYS A 121 -14.24 4.69 12.44
C LYS A 121 -13.78 5.78 11.46
N SER A 122 -14.26 6.98 11.67
CA SER A 122 -13.73 8.19 11.02
C SER A 122 -13.03 9.05 12.07
N VAL A 123 -12.04 9.81 11.63
CA VAL A 123 -11.44 10.88 12.42
C VAL A 123 -12.17 12.19 12.12
N PRO A 124 -12.11 13.20 13.02
CA PRO A 124 -12.66 14.52 12.73
C PRO A 124 -12.11 15.09 11.44
N GLU A 125 -12.95 15.83 10.71
CA GLU A 125 -12.48 16.58 9.55
C GLU A 125 -11.46 17.63 9.98
N THR A 126 -10.36 17.71 9.26
CA THR A 126 -9.33 18.74 9.48
C THR A 126 -8.83 19.30 8.16
N ASN A 127 -8.56 20.60 8.15
CA ASN A 127 -7.94 21.28 7.01
C ASN A 127 -6.42 21.29 7.09
N ASN A 128 -5.84 21.07 8.28
CA ASN A 128 -4.41 21.08 8.51
C ASN A 128 -4.00 20.14 9.65
N LEU A 129 -3.70 18.90 9.30
CA LEU A 129 -3.29 17.88 10.27
C LEU A 129 -1.98 18.24 10.98
N PHE A 130 -1.07 18.98 10.33
CA PHE A 130 0.17 19.42 10.97
C PHE A 130 -0.09 20.33 12.18
N GLU A 131 -1.05 21.24 12.08
CA GLU A 131 -1.45 22.11 13.20
C GLU A 131 -2.11 21.28 14.30
N GLU A 132 -3.05 20.39 13.95
CA GLU A 132 -3.78 19.55 14.89
C GLU A 132 -2.82 18.69 15.75
N VAL A 133 -1.76 18.16 15.15
CA VAL A 133 -0.85 17.26 15.85
C VAL A 133 0.32 17.97 16.55
N SER A 134 0.59 19.24 16.25
CA SER A 134 1.78 19.98 16.70
C SER A 134 1.93 20.06 18.22
N SER A 135 0.83 20.07 18.96
CA SER A 135 0.82 20.16 20.43
C SER A 135 1.03 18.83 21.14
N TYR A 136 1.01 17.70 20.42
CA TYR A 136 1.19 16.38 21.03
C TYR A 136 2.65 16.00 21.19
N PRO A 137 2.96 15.08 22.15
CA PRO A 137 4.33 14.62 22.37
C PRO A 137 4.92 13.96 21.10
N LYS A 138 6.18 14.22 20.83
CA LYS A 138 6.94 13.67 19.69
C LYS A 138 7.36 12.21 19.86
N ARG A 139 7.05 11.59 21.00
CA ARG A 139 7.33 10.17 21.27
C ARG A 139 6.05 9.45 21.63
N TYR A 140 5.78 8.38 20.91
CA TYR A 140 4.67 7.46 21.11
C TYR A 140 5.19 6.02 21.10
N ASN A 141 4.94 5.28 22.17
CA ASN A 141 5.26 3.85 22.20
C ASN A 141 3.99 3.06 21.88
N PRO A 142 3.93 2.36 20.73
CA PRO A 142 2.78 1.53 20.39
C PRO A 142 2.51 0.46 21.47
N GLU A 143 1.26 0.35 21.89
CA GLU A 143 0.82 -0.69 22.82
C GLU A 143 0.76 -2.06 22.13
N ASP A 144 0.49 -2.05 20.83
CA ASP A 144 0.41 -3.25 19.98
C ASP A 144 1.38 -3.10 18.80
N LYS A 145 2.22 -4.12 18.60
CA LYS A 145 3.17 -4.17 17.48
C LYS A 145 2.58 -5.01 16.38
N ALA A 146 2.30 -4.38 15.25
CA ALA A 146 1.79 -5.08 14.08
C ALA A 146 2.76 -6.15 13.57
N LEU A 147 2.23 -7.32 13.25
CA LEU A 147 2.96 -8.41 12.61
C LEU A 147 2.85 -8.31 11.09
N LEU A 148 3.77 -8.96 10.38
CA LEU A 148 3.74 -8.99 8.90
C LEU A 148 2.41 -9.49 8.32
N ARG A 149 1.79 -10.49 8.94
CA ARG A 149 0.52 -11.08 8.51
C ARG A 149 -0.73 -10.28 8.89
N ASP A 150 -0.60 -9.30 9.78
CA ASP A 150 -1.74 -8.50 10.20
C ASP A 150 -2.24 -7.62 9.05
N ILE A 151 -3.54 -7.34 9.06
CA ILE A 151 -4.16 -6.47 8.06
C ILE A 151 -3.65 -5.04 8.29
N ALA A 152 -3.12 -4.44 7.23
CA ALA A 152 -2.66 -3.05 7.23
C ALA A 152 -3.66 -2.12 6.55
N ILE A 153 -4.32 -2.60 5.49
CA ILE A 153 -5.25 -1.83 4.65
C ILE A 153 -6.46 -2.67 4.27
N LEU A 154 -7.63 -2.05 4.33
CA LEU A 154 -8.84 -2.51 3.67
C LEU A 154 -9.17 -1.57 2.52
N ILE A 155 -9.46 -2.12 1.34
CA ILE A 155 -9.93 -1.36 0.18
C ILE A 155 -11.37 -1.76 -0.08
N ILE A 156 -12.27 -0.80 0.05
CA ILE A 156 -13.71 -1.03 -0.08
C ILE A 156 -14.19 -0.41 -1.38
N ASN A 157 -14.78 -1.23 -2.22
CA ASN A 157 -15.55 -0.79 -3.38
C ASN A 157 -16.96 -1.39 -3.36
N ASN A 158 -17.80 -1.02 -4.34
CA ASN A 158 -19.22 -1.41 -4.37
C ASN A 158 -19.45 -2.93 -4.42
N LYS A 159 -18.45 -3.72 -4.77
CA LYS A 159 -18.59 -5.17 -4.99
C LYS A 159 -17.84 -6.02 -3.99
N LYS A 160 -16.75 -5.49 -3.45
CA LYS A 160 -15.81 -6.28 -2.65
C LYS A 160 -15.02 -5.44 -1.65
N THR A 161 -14.54 -6.07 -0.59
CA THR A 161 -13.57 -5.49 0.35
C THR A 161 -12.32 -6.34 0.31
N ILE A 162 -11.23 -5.75 -0.19
CA ILE A 162 -9.91 -6.38 -0.32
C ILE A 162 -9.14 -6.17 0.97
N SER A 163 -8.53 -7.24 1.49
CA SER A 163 -7.69 -7.21 2.67
C SER A 163 -6.22 -7.37 2.31
N LEU A 164 -5.39 -6.38 2.67
CA LEU A 164 -3.96 -6.36 2.41
C LEU A 164 -3.18 -6.38 3.72
N SER A 165 -2.17 -7.24 3.82
CA SER A 165 -1.29 -7.34 4.98
C SER A 165 -0.12 -6.36 4.90
N HIS A 166 0.53 -6.12 6.05
CA HIS A 166 1.82 -5.42 6.08
C HIS A 166 2.85 -6.11 5.18
N TYR A 167 2.83 -7.46 5.16
CA TYR A 167 3.73 -8.24 4.32
C TYR A 167 3.53 -7.97 2.82
N SER A 168 2.29 -8.13 2.32
CA SER A 168 2.02 -7.94 0.89
C SER A 168 2.36 -6.52 0.42
N LEU A 169 2.10 -5.51 1.27
CA LEU A 169 2.48 -4.11 0.99
C LEU A 169 4.00 -3.94 0.86
N LEU A 170 4.78 -4.48 1.81
CA LEU A 170 6.24 -4.36 1.80
C LEU A 170 6.87 -5.13 0.64
N ILE A 171 6.38 -6.34 0.33
CA ILE A 171 6.88 -7.15 -0.79
C ILE A 171 6.57 -6.49 -2.12
N ASN A 172 5.35 -5.97 -2.31
CA ASN A 172 4.99 -5.27 -3.54
C ASN A 172 5.86 -4.03 -3.74
N THR A 173 6.05 -3.23 -2.67
CA THR A 173 6.92 -2.05 -2.70
C THR A 173 8.37 -2.42 -3.05
N ASN A 174 8.90 -3.50 -2.46
CA ASN A 174 10.24 -4.02 -2.80
C ASN A 174 10.33 -4.48 -4.26
N GLY A 175 9.31 -5.20 -4.74
CA GLY A 175 9.23 -5.64 -6.13
C GLY A 175 9.29 -4.48 -7.11
N ILE A 176 8.52 -3.42 -6.84
CA ILE A 176 8.51 -2.20 -7.65
C ILE A 176 9.86 -1.50 -7.59
N GLN A 177 10.45 -1.30 -6.39
CA GLN A 177 11.77 -0.68 -6.25
C GLN A 177 12.82 -1.39 -7.11
N LYS A 178 12.84 -2.73 -7.09
CA LYS A 178 13.77 -3.54 -7.90
C LYS A 178 13.50 -3.40 -9.39
N SER A 179 12.24 -3.55 -9.82
CA SER A 179 11.87 -3.52 -11.24
C SER A 179 12.11 -2.16 -11.88
N LEU A 180 11.93 -1.06 -11.13
CA LEU A 180 12.21 0.30 -11.60
C LEU A 180 13.67 0.73 -11.34
N ASN A 181 14.49 -0.13 -10.71
CA ASN A 181 15.87 0.17 -10.32
C ASN A 181 16.01 1.51 -9.54
N LEU A 182 15.09 1.74 -8.59
CA LEU A 182 15.08 2.96 -7.80
C LEU A 182 16.15 2.92 -6.72
N LYS A 183 17.01 3.94 -6.70
CA LYS A 183 18.10 4.08 -5.74
C LYS A 183 17.84 5.26 -4.82
N ALA A 184 18.30 5.16 -3.57
CA ALA A 184 18.20 6.24 -2.59
C ALA A 184 18.75 7.56 -3.14
N GLY A 185 18.12 8.66 -2.76
CA GLY A 185 18.45 10.03 -3.21
C GLY A 185 17.82 10.44 -4.54
N LYS A 186 17.14 9.54 -5.26
CA LYS A 186 16.35 9.91 -6.45
C LYS A 186 15.11 10.69 -6.06
N LYS A 187 14.67 11.57 -6.97
CA LYS A 187 13.45 12.36 -6.83
C LYS A 187 12.28 11.69 -7.56
N ILE A 188 11.17 11.50 -6.88
CA ILE A 188 9.97 10.86 -7.41
C ILE A 188 8.76 11.78 -7.30
N PHE A 189 7.87 11.72 -8.27
CA PHE A 189 6.54 12.31 -8.22
C PHE A 189 5.49 11.27 -8.62
N CYS A 190 4.46 11.11 -7.78
CA CYS A 190 3.31 10.26 -8.07
C CYS A 190 2.05 11.12 -8.08
N ASN A 191 1.39 11.23 -9.22
CA ASN A 191 0.11 11.95 -9.36
C ASN A 191 -1.05 10.96 -9.13
N LEU A 192 -1.24 10.53 -7.89
CA LEU A 192 -2.23 9.53 -7.50
C LEU A 192 -3.10 10.05 -6.37
N GLN A 193 -4.41 9.78 -6.46
CA GLN A 193 -5.37 10.07 -5.40
C GLN A 193 -5.41 8.94 -4.35
N PRO A 194 -5.73 9.23 -3.09
CA PRO A 194 -5.73 8.25 -1.99
C PRO A 194 -6.99 7.35 -2.00
N ILE A 195 -7.34 6.82 -3.16
CA ILE A 195 -8.52 5.98 -3.39
C ILE A 195 -8.17 4.55 -3.83
N SER A 196 -6.90 4.16 -3.79
CA SER A 196 -6.46 2.85 -4.27
C SER A 196 -5.21 2.36 -3.55
N SER A 197 -4.96 1.05 -3.62
CA SER A 197 -3.69 0.46 -3.14
C SER A 197 -2.47 0.98 -3.89
N SER A 198 -2.63 1.37 -5.16
CA SER A 198 -1.54 1.99 -5.92
C SER A 198 -1.05 3.28 -5.25
N TRP A 199 -1.95 4.12 -4.73
CA TRP A 199 -1.54 5.28 -3.95
C TRP A 199 -0.76 4.88 -2.69
N VAL A 200 -1.22 3.85 -1.95
CA VAL A 200 -0.52 3.37 -0.75
C VAL A 200 0.91 2.96 -1.07
N VAL A 201 1.08 2.20 -2.15
CA VAL A 201 2.40 1.66 -2.51
C VAL A 201 3.28 2.73 -3.14
N PHE A 202 2.80 3.45 -4.17
CA PHE A 202 3.64 4.37 -4.95
C PHE A 202 3.83 5.72 -4.28
N SER A 203 2.79 6.27 -3.63
CA SER A 203 2.85 7.62 -3.06
C SER A 203 3.20 7.65 -1.57
N ALA A 204 2.83 6.62 -0.80
CA ALA A 204 3.12 6.59 0.63
C ALA A 204 4.35 5.73 0.96
N LEU A 205 4.37 4.45 0.55
CA LEU A 205 5.43 3.52 0.97
C LEU A 205 6.72 3.67 0.19
N LEU A 206 6.65 3.75 -1.15
CA LEU A 206 7.84 3.69 -2.01
C LEU A 206 8.86 4.78 -1.73
N PRO A 207 8.50 6.06 -1.52
CA PRO A 207 9.47 7.10 -1.18
C PRO A 207 10.23 6.78 0.10
N ILE A 208 9.53 6.37 1.15
CA ILE A 208 10.12 6.00 2.44
C ILE A 208 10.98 4.74 2.28
N TYR A 209 10.42 3.69 1.69
CA TYR A 209 11.06 2.37 1.56
C TYR A 209 12.38 2.43 0.80
N ALA A 210 12.41 3.16 -0.30
CA ALA A 210 13.56 3.25 -1.19
C ALA A 210 14.50 4.44 -0.88
N GLY A 211 14.20 5.26 0.14
CA GLY A 211 14.99 6.46 0.48
C GLY A 211 14.96 7.50 -0.64
N LEU A 212 13.78 7.74 -1.23
CA LEU A 212 13.57 8.71 -2.30
C LEU A 212 13.08 10.05 -1.72
N SER A 213 13.24 11.12 -2.47
CA SER A 213 12.60 12.42 -2.19
C SER A 213 11.36 12.57 -3.05
N PHE A 214 10.20 12.78 -2.43
CA PHE A 214 8.97 13.09 -3.15
C PHE A 214 8.92 14.59 -3.46
N THR A 215 8.78 14.95 -4.74
CA THR A 215 8.71 16.36 -5.16
C THR A 215 7.99 16.52 -6.50
N LYS A 216 7.29 17.65 -6.65
CA LYS A 216 6.73 18.09 -7.94
C LYS A 216 7.76 18.81 -8.80
N ILE A 217 8.87 19.27 -8.21
CA ILE A 217 9.87 20.09 -8.86
C ILE A 217 10.97 19.21 -9.44
N LYS A 218 11.02 19.08 -10.76
CA LYS A 218 12.03 18.31 -11.50
C LYS A 218 12.28 16.90 -10.94
N PRO A 219 11.23 16.05 -10.85
CA PRO A 219 11.43 14.68 -10.44
C PRO A 219 12.27 13.91 -11.46
N ASP A 220 13.07 12.95 -10.98
CA ASP A 220 13.81 12.00 -11.83
C ASP A 220 12.85 10.96 -12.42
N VAL A 221 11.81 10.57 -11.64
CA VAL A 221 10.81 9.56 -11.99
C VAL A 221 9.41 10.09 -11.76
N ILE A 222 8.53 9.91 -12.74
CA ILE A 222 7.09 10.26 -12.63
C ILE A 222 6.27 8.97 -12.75
N ILE A 223 5.30 8.79 -11.84
CA ILE A 223 4.32 7.69 -11.88
C ILE A 223 2.92 8.30 -11.91
N THR A 224 2.12 7.94 -12.91
CA THR A 224 0.78 8.52 -13.12
C THR A 224 -0.12 7.57 -13.91
N PHE A 225 -1.43 7.82 -13.88
CA PHE A 225 -2.38 7.20 -14.81
C PHE A 225 -2.40 7.87 -16.18
N ASP A 226 -1.97 9.13 -16.26
CA ASP A 226 -1.96 9.89 -17.50
C ASP A 226 -0.94 9.32 -18.49
N THR A 227 -1.22 9.48 -19.79
CA THR A 227 -0.28 9.10 -20.83
C THR A 227 1.01 9.91 -20.70
N ILE A 228 2.13 9.21 -20.66
CA ILE A 228 3.45 9.79 -20.47
C ILE A 228 4.31 9.60 -21.71
N ASN A 229 4.91 10.68 -22.19
CA ASN A 229 5.87 10.68 -23.30
C ASN A 229 7.34 10.84 -22.84
N LYS A 230 7.58 10.87 -21.52
CA LYS A 230 8.91 11.10 -20.96
C LYS A 230 9.65 9.79 -20.74
N LYS A 231 10.96 9.79 -21.04
CA LYS A 231 11.86 8.62 -20.89
C LYS A 231 11.87 8.04 -19.46
N ASP A 232 11.68 8.88 -18.45
CA ASP A 232 11.77 8.50 -17.02
C ASP A 232 10.39 8.48 -16.33
N GLY A 233 9.31 8.46 -17.12
CA GLY A 233 7.95 8.37 -16.63
C GLY A 233 7.35 6.97 -16.79
N PHE A 234 6.51 6.57 -15.83
CA PHE A 234 5.77 5.31 -15.85
C PHE A 234 4.28 5.56 -15.79
N GLN A 235 3.55 4.90 -16.71
CA GLN A 235 2.10 4.94 -16.75
C GLN A 235 1.52 3.71 -16.06
N LEU A 236 0.63 3.94 -15.09
CA LEU A 236 -0.15 2.87 -14.45
C LEU A 236 -1.30 2.44 -15.36
N ARG A 237 -1.46 1.14 -15.53
CA ARG A 237 -2.49 0.54 -16.37
C ARG A 237 -3.21 -0.59 -15.65
N SER A 238 -4.56 -0.53 -15.63
CA SER A 238 -5.44 -1.57 -15.10
C SER A 238 -6.22 -2.30 -16.21
N ASP A 239 -5.93 -2.00 -17.48
CA ASP A 239 -6.57 -2.56 -18.66
C ASP A 239 -5.76 -3.75 -19.22
N TRP A 240 -5.59 -4.79 -18.40
CA TRP A 240 -4.80 -5.97 -18.76
C TRP A 240 -5.34 -6.76 -19.95
N GLU A 241 -6.58 -6.57 -20.34
CA GLU A 241 -7.13 -7.10 -21.60
C GLU A 241 -6.35 -6.61 -22.81
N ASN A 242 -5.71 -5.44 -22.71
CA ASN A 242 -4.82 -4.85 -23.71
C ASN A 242 -3.34 -5.08 -23.38
N PHE A 243 -3.02 -6.15 -22.64
CA PHE A 243 -1.63 -6.43 -22.20
C PHE A 243 -0.64 -6.56 -23.35
N ILE A 244 -1.10 -6.98 -24.53
CA ILE A 244 -0.27 -7.06 -25.73
C ILE A 244 0.39 -5.71 -26.06
N ASP A 245 -0.28 -4.58 -25.71
CA ASP A 245 0.16 -3.22 -25.98
C ASP A 245 1.05 -2.63 -24.89
N PHE A 246 1.32 -3.41 -23.81
CA PHE A 246 2.16 -2.92 -22.72
C PHE A 246 3.59 -2.71 -23.20
N LYS A 247 4.12 -1.52 -22.93
CA LYS A 247 5.49 -1.07 -23.21
C LYS A 247 6.31 -1.08 -21.92
N SER A 248 7.64 -0.97 -22.03
CA SER A 248 8.58 -1.01 -20.90
C SER A 248 8.31 0.04 -19.81
N HIS A 249 7.61 1.13 -20.13
CA HIS A 249 7.24 2.18 -19.17
C HIS A 249 5.79 2.05 -18.65
N HIS A 250 5.09 0.98 -18.96
CA HIS A 250 3.79 0.68 -18.37
C HIS A 250 3.97 -0.17 -17.12
N ILE A 251 3.21 0.13 -16.08
CA ILE A 251 3.10 -0.68 -14.87
C ILE A 251 1.69 -1.25 -14.82
N GLY A 252 1.58 -2.56 -14.92
CA GLY A 252 0.31 -3.25 -14.76
C GLY A 252 -0.09 -3.33 -13.29
N ILE A 253 -1.31 -2.88 -12.97
CA ILE A 253 -1.79 -2.80 -11.60
C ILE A 253 -3.09 -3.56 -11.39
N CYS A 254 -3.23 -4.16 -10.20
CA CYS A 254 -4.49 -4.64 -9.65
C CYS A 254 -4.41 -4.64 -8.11
N SER A 255 -5.51 -4.31 -7.46
CA SER A 255 -5.56 -4.19 -6.00
C SER A 255 -5.43 -5.55 -5.30
N GLU A 256 -5.85 -6.63 -5.93
CA GLU A 256 -5.76 -7.99 -5.42
C GLU A 256 -4.32 -8.52 -5.37
N ASN A 257 -3.41 -7.96 -6.18
CA ASN A 257 -1.97 -8.16 -6.03
C ASN A 257 -1.32 -6.96 -5.34
N THR A 258 -2.00 -6.40 -4.37
CA THR A 258 -1.61 -5.23 -3.59
C THR A 258 -1.59 -3.95 -4.43
N ALA A 259 -0.73 -3.83 -5.44
CA ALA A 259 -0.71 -2.71 -6.38
C ALA A 259 -0.23 -3.17 -7.77
N ALA A 260 1.07 -3.34 -7.98
CA ALA A 260 1.61 -3.75 -9.26
C ALA A 260 1.74 -5.26 -9.37
N PHE A 261 1.63 -5.79 -10.61
CA PHE A 261 1.96 -7.16 -10.93
C PHE A 261 3.07 -7.26 -11.99
N CYS A 262 3.25 -6.22 -12.82
CA CYS A 262 4.31 -6.21 -13.84
C CYS A 262 4.84 -4.80 -14.11
N VAL A 263 6.04 -4.73 -14.72
CA VAL A 263 6.59 -3.54 -15.37
C VAL A 263 6.89 -3.92 -16.82
N GLY A 264 6.33 -3.20 -17.76
CA GLY A 264 6.28 -3.68 -19.13
C GLY A 264 5.54 -5.01 -19.22
N LYS A 265 6.22 -6.03 -19.72
CA LYS A 265 5.71 -7.41 -19.80
C LYS A 265 6.33 -8.35 -18.77
N GLU A 266 7.22 -7.85 -17.93
CA GLU A 266 7.93 -8.64 -16.94
C GLU A 266 7.24 -8.58 -15.57
N ALA A 267 7.04 -9.71 -14.93
CA ALA A 267 6.51 -9.77 -13.57
C ALA A 267 7.43 -9.06 -12.58
N ILE A 268 6.86 -8.38 -11.59
CA ILE A 268 7.66 -7.86 -10.48
C ILE A 268 8.19 -9.01 -9.61
N HIS A 269 9.21 -8.72 -8.79
CA HIS A 269 9.84 -9.72 -7.94
C HIS A 269 8.82 -10.45 -7.04
N LEU A 270 8.92 -11.77 -6.93
CA LEU A 270 8.02 -12.66 -6.20
C LEU A 270 6.56 -12.61 -6.68
N THR A 271 6.36 -12.36 -7.95
CA THR A 271 5.06 -12.44 -8.61
C THR A 271 5.18 -13.27 -9.89
N GLN A 272 4.19 -14.09 -10.14
CA GLN A 272 3.95 -14.78 -11.41
C GLN A 272 2.55 -14.47 -11.87
N PHE A 273 2.35 -14.27 -13.16
CA PHE A 273 1.04 -14.05 -13.72
C PHE A 273 0.90 -14.63 -15.12
N ASP A 274 -0.33 -14.87 -15.52
CA ASP A 274 -0.72 -15.22 -16.86
C ASP A 274 -2.03 -14.49 -17.20
N ILE A 275 -2.26 -14.16 -18.45
CA ILE A 275 -3.48 -13.53 -18.91
C ILE A 275 -4.15 -14.45 -19.91
N LYS A 276 -5.34 -14.94 -19.53
CA LYS A 276 -6.15 -15.90 -20.30
C LYS A 276 -7.60 -15.44 -20.34
N ASN A 277 -8.21 -15.44 -21.50
CA ASN A 277 -9.64 -15.15 -21.64
C ASN A 277 -10.09 -13.85 -20.94
N GLN A 278 -9.28 -12.80 -21.00
CA GLN A 278 -9.48 -11.51 -20.32
C GLN A 278 -9.43 -11.58 -18.78
N GLU A 279 -9.00 -12.69 -18.20
CA GLU A 279 -8.76 -12.86 -16.77
C GLU A 279 -7.26 -12.77 -16.48
N ILE A 280 -6.89 -12.20 -15.32
CA ILE A 280 -5.54 -12.33 -14.78
C ILE A 280 -5.51 -13.51 -13.81
N TRP A 281 -4.55 -14.41 -14.02
CA TRP A 281 -4.19 -15.48 -13.11
C TRP A 281 -2.90 -15.09 -12.41
N ILE A 282 -2.96 -14.80 -11.12
CA ILE A 282 -1.81 -14.31 -10.34
C ILE A 282 -1.46 -15.25 -9.21
N LYS A 283 -0.14 -15.42 -9.02
CA LYS A 283 0.45 -16.11 -7.90
C LYS A 283 1.63 -15.30 -7.39
N GLY A 284 1.78 -15.19 -6.07
CA GLY A 284 2.95 -14.52 -5.50
C GLY A 284 2.72 -13.91 -4.13
N HIS A 285 3.79 -13.44 -3.55
CA HIS A 285 3.83 -12.94 -2.18
C HIS A 285 3.09 -11.61 -1.99
N SER A 286 2.73 -10.94 -3.08
CA SER A 286 1.93 -9.68 -3.06
C SER A 286 0.43 -9.92 -3.16
N VAL A 287 -0.02 -11.17 -3.30
CA VAL A 287 -1.44 -11.51 -3.36
C VAL A 287 -2.11 -11.18 -2.03
N MET A 288 -3.31 -10.62 -2.10
CA MET A 288 -4.12 -10.22 -0.94
C MET A 288 -4.37 -11.36 0.05
N ASN A 289 -4.78 -11.02 1.27
CA ASN A 289 -5.21 -12.01 2.28
C ASN A 289 -6.63 -12.56 2.02
N GLY A 290 -7.27 -12.16 0.95
CA GLY A 290 -8.62 -12.52 0.55
C GLY A 290 -9.60 -11.36 0.64
N TYR A 291 -10.83 -11.65 0.20
CA TYR A 291 -11.95 -10.74 0.39
C TYR A 291 -12.56 -10.94 1.79
N LEU A 292 -13.12 -9.89 2.37
CA LEU A 292 -13.88 -10.07 3.62
C LEU A 292 -15.13 -10.95 3.41
N ASN A 293 -15.70 -10.92 2.21
CA ASN A 293 -16.76 -11.85 1.81
C ASN A 293 -16.16 -13.17 1.33
N LYS A 294 -16.17 -14.19 2.15
CA LYS A 294 -15.58 -15.51 1.86
C LYS A 294 -16.24 -16.27 0.69
N ILE A 295 -17.46 -15.90 0.29
CA ILE A 295 -18.10 -16.47 -0.91
C ILE A 295 -17.37 -15.98 -2.17
N GLN A 296 -16.92 -14.71 -2.18
CA GLN A 296 -16.13 -14.18 -3.29
C GLN A 296 -14.77 -14.87 -3.39
N ASP A 297 -14.14 -15.22 -2.26
CA ASP A 297 -12.89 -15.96 -2.25
C ASP A 297 -13.02 -17.30 -2.99
N GLN A 298 -14.12 -18.03 -2.79
CA GLN A 298 -14.33 -19.35 -3.40
C GLN A 298 -14.29 -19.31 -4.95
N SER A 299 -14.78 -18.22 -5.55
CA SER A 299 -14.80 -18.05 -7.00
C SER A 299 -13.54 -17.40 -7.58
N SER A 300 -12.69 -16.87 -6.71
CA SER A 300 -11.52 -16.08 -7.10
C SER A 300 -10.18 -16.82 -6.92
N PHE A 301 -10.19 -17.98 -6.26
CA PHE A 301 -9.00 -18.80 -6.11
C PHE A 301 -9.21 -20.19 -6.72
N ASP A 302 -8.34 -20.60 -7.62
CA ASP A 302 -8.33 -21.94 -8.23
C ASP A 302 -6.92 -22.48 -8.23
N ASN A 303 -6.77 -23.71 -7.74
CA ASN A 303 -5.49 -24.39 -7.57
C ASN A 303 -4.49 -23.54 -6.78
N ASP A 304 -3.43 -23.06 -7.45
CA ASP A 304 -2.37 -22.25 -6.86
C ASP A 304 -2.42 -20.79 -7.31
N TYR A 305 -3.56 -20.33 -7.87
CA TYR A 305 -3.69 -19.00 -8.44
C TYR A 305 -4.90 -18.27 -7.91
N MET A 306 -4.74 -16.97 -7.79
CA MET A 306 -5.87 -16.05 -7.71
C MET A 306 -6.29 -15.65 -9.13
N ILE A 307 -7.59 -15.67 -9.40
CA ILE A 307 -8.18 -15.33 -10.69
C ILE A 307 -8.96 -14.03 -10.54
N ILE A 308 -8.60 -13.02 -11.32
CA ILE A 308 -9.27 -11.73 -11.34
C ILE A 308 -10.02 -11.60 -12.65
N LYS A 309 -11.33 -11.43 -12.52
CA LYS A 309 -12.26 -11.14 -13.62
C LYS A 309 -12.65 -9.67 -13.61
N LYS A 310 -12.87 -9.12 -14.78
CA LYS A 310 -13.40 -7.75 -14.93
C LYS A 310 -14.89 -7.65 -14.66
#